data_5d1c22f0e38a131b17fb063be138445b
#
_entry.id   5d1c22f0e38a131b17fb063be138445b
#
_cell.length_a   1.000
_cell.length_b   1.000
_cell.length_c   1.000
_cell.angle_alpha   90.00
_cell.angle_beta   90.00
_cell.angle_gamma   90.00
#
_symmetry.space_group_name_H-M   'P 1'
#
loop_
_entity.id
_entity.type
_entity.pdbx_description
1 polymer ?
#
loop_
_entity_poly.entity_id
_entity_poly.type
_entity_poly.pdbx_seq_one_letter_code
_entity_poly.pdbx_strand_id
1 'polypeptide(L)'
;RALIAALRYYRSLGIRIQRVLTDNGGCYRSGAFARACRRLGLKHRRTKPYTPRTNGKAERWIQTALREWAYACSYDNSAQRAEYLPVWIHQYNWHRPHSAIGYLPPISRLPVMNNLLALHI
;
A
#
# COMPACT_ATOMS: atom_id res chain seq x y z
N ARG A 1 -1.74 9.16 11.06
CA ARG A 1 -3.06 9.05 10.41
C ARG A 1 -3.09 8.01 9.29
N ALA A 2 -2.14 8.09 8.36
CA ALA A 2 -2.07 7.12 7.26
C ALA A 2 -1.86 5.70 7.79
N LEU A 3 -1.06 5.53 8.83
CA LEU A 3 -0.82 4.23 9.45
C LEU A 3 -2.10 3.65 10.05
N ILE A 4 -2.88 4.46 10.77
CA ILE A 4 -4.13 4.03 11.38
C ILE A 4 -5.15 3.64 10.30
N ALA A 5 -5.24 4.42 9.23
CA ALA A 5 -6.12 4.12 8.10
C ALA A 5 -5.74 2.78 7.44
N ALA A 6 -4.45 2.54 7.24
CA ALA A 6 -3.97 1.29 6.67
C ALA A 6 -4.29 0.09 7.58
N LEU A 7 -4.08 0.24 8.89
CA LEU A 7 -4.41 -0.82 9.85
C LEU A 7 -5.89 -1.16 9.84
N ARG A 8 -6.76 -0.15 9.80
CA ARG A 8 -8.21 -0.35 9.74
C ARG A 8 -8.63 -1.05 8.46
N TYR A 9 -8.05 -0.64 7.34
CA TYR A 9 -8.34 -1.23 6.04
C TYR A 9 -8.00 -2.73 6.03
N TYR A 10 -6.77 -3.08 6.42
CA TYR A 10 -6.35 -4.47 6.44
C TYR A 10 -7.11 -5.30 7.47
N ARG A 11 -7.46 -4.69 8.60
CA ARG A 11 -8.28 -5.38 9.60
C ARG A 11 -9.68 -5.71 9.05
N SER A 12 -10.25 -4.84 8.23
CA SER A 12 -11.53 -5.11 7.58
C SER A 12 -11.45 -6.31 6.62
N LEU A 13 -10.25 -6.62 6.12
CA LEU A 13 -9.97 -7.80 5.29
C LEU A 13 -9.57 -9.03 6.11
N GLY A 14 -9.63 -8.97 7.43
CA GLY A 14 -9.21 -10.06 8.31
C GLY A 14 -7.71 -10.17 8.51
N ILE A 15 -6.96 -9.14 8.17
CA ILE A 15 -5.50 -9.13 8.25
C ILE A 15 -5.03 -8.31 9.45
N ARG A 16 -4.15 -8.88 10.27
CA ARG A 16 -3.47 -8.17 11.34
C ARG A 16 -2.04 -7.86 10.93
N ILE A 17 -1.74 -6.57 10.80
CA ILE A 17 -0.39 -6.11 10.50
C ILE A 17 0.47 -6.25 11.75
N GLN A 18 1.65 -6.84 11.61
CA GLN A 18 2.59 -7.06 12.70
C GLN A 18 3.82 -6.17 12.62
N ARG A 19 4.22 -5.81 11.39
CA ARG A 19 5.46 -5.07 11.14
C ARG A 19 5.23 -3.97 10.14
N VAL A 20 5.97 -2.87 10.31
CA VAL A 20 5.97 -1.75 9.38
C VAL A 20 7.40 -1.46 8.97
N LEU A 21 7.64 -1.38 7.67
CA LEU A 21 8.94 -1.01 7.11
C LEU A 21 8.83 0.40 6.53
N THR A 22 9.70 1.28 6.94
CA THR A 22 9.76 2.65 6.43
C THR A 22 11.17 3.00 5.99
N ASP A 23 11.30 4.10 5.25
CA ASP A 23 12.60 4.71 5.02
C ASP A 23 13.09 5.47 6.26
N ASN A 24 14.18 6.23 6.13
CA ASN A 24 14.75 7.00 7.22
C ASN A 24 14.29 8.46 7.22
N GLY A 25 13.12 8.75 6.64
CA GLY A 25 12.52 10.08 6.67
C GLY A 25 12.32 10.59 8.10
N GLY A 26 12.39 11.90 8.29
CA GLY A 26 12.33 12.52 9.62
C GLY A 26 11.10 12.13 10.42
N CYS A 27 9.94 12.02 9.79
CA CYS A 27 8.69 11.64 10.46
C CYS A 27 8.74 10.20 11.02
N TYR A 28 9.44 9.29 10.34
CA TYR A 28 9.57 7.90 10.77
C TYR A 28 10.66 7.68 11.81
N ARG A 29 11.55 8.63 11.96
CA ARG A 29 12.61 8.61 12.99
C ARG A 29 12.16 9.27 14.29
N SER A 30 11.01 9.92 14.30
CA SER A 30 10.53 10.67 15.46
C SER A 30 10.12 9.74 16.59
N GLY A 31 10.25 10.23 17.83
CA GLY A 31 9.75 9.52 19.00
C GLY A 31 8.24 9.34 18.99
N ALA A 32 7.52 10.27 18.37
CA ALA A 32 6.07 10.17 18.23
C ALA A 32 5.65 8.96 17.39
N PHE A 33 6.35 8.71 16.28
CA PHE A 33 6.07 7.54 15.44
C PHE A 33 6.40 6.23 16.18
N ALA A 34 7.52 6.21 16.89
CA ALA A 34 7.91 5.03 17.68
C ALA A 34 6.88 4.71 18.77
N ARG A 35 6.36 5.74 19.45
CA ARG A 35 5.30 5.56 20.46
C ARG A 35 4.01 5.04 19.84
N ALA A 36 3.63 5.59 18.67
CA ALA A 36 2.44 5.13 17.96
C ALA A 36 2.55 3.65 17.59
N CYS A 37 3.68 3.22 17.06
CA CYS A 37 3.92 1.82 16.72
C CYS A 37 3.82 0.91 17.95
N ARG A 38 4.39 1.34 19.08
CA ARG A 38 4.29 0.56 20.34
C ARG A 38 2.85 0.43 20.83
N ARG A 39 2.08 1.51 20.78
CA ARG A 39 0.65 1.49 21.16
C ARG A 39 -0.17 0.55 20.30
N LEU A 40 0.16 0.48 19.02
CA LEU A 40 -0.56 -0.34 18.04
C LEU A 40 -0.05 -1.77 18.00
N GLY A 41 0.96 -2.11 18.79
CA GLY A 41 1.55 -3.45 18.80
C GLY A 41 2.35 -3.79 17.56
N LEU A 42 2.93 -2.79 16.90
CA LEU A 42 3.68 -2.95 15.66
C LEU A 42 5.17 -2.95 15.92
N LYS A 43 5.89 -3.82 15.19
CA LYS A 43 7.35 -3.74 15.10
C LYS A 43 7.72 -2.82 13.95
N HIS A 44 8.44 -1.75 14.27
CA HIS A 44 8.89 -0.80 13.29
C HIS A 44 10.34 -1.09 12.89
N ARG A 45 10.59 -1.20 11.59
CA ARG A 45 11.94 -1.29 11.02
C ARG A 45 12.11 -0.19 9.99
N ARG A 46 13.33 0.33 9.92
CA ARG A 46 13.73 1.30 8.90
C ARG A 46 14.67 0.63 7.92
N THR A 47 14.61 1.04 6.64
CA THR A 47 15.57 0.57 5.64
C THR A 47 16.97 1.04 6.01
N LYS A 48 17.98 0.22 5.68
CA LYS A 48 19.37 0.60 5.92
C LYS A 48 19.76 1.77 5.01
N PRO A 49 20.47 2.78 5.54
CA PRO A 49 20.99 3.86 4.69
C PRO A 49 21.81 3.30 3.53
N TYR A 50 21.71 3.95 2.37
CA TYR A 50 22.44 3.57 1.15
C TYR A 50 22.16 2.15 0.65
N THR A 51 21.04 1.54 1.03
CA THR A 51 20.64 0.22 0.56
C THR A 51 19.31 0.34 -0.19
N PRO A 52 19.31 0.75 -1.48
CA PRO A 52 18.08 1.03 -2.22
C PRO A 52 17.20 -0.20 -2.45
N ARG A 53 17.74 -1.40 -2.38
CA ARG A 53 17.01 -2.65 -2.58
C ARG A 53 15.79 -2.81 -1.68
N THR A 54 15.92 -2.40 -0.41
CA THR A 54 14.87 -2.63 0.58
C THR A 54 13.62 -1.79 0.34
N ASN A 55 13.74 -0.71 -0.45
CA ASN A 55 12.61 0.17 -0.79
C ASN A 55 12.26 0.14 -2.28
N GLY A 56 12.91 -0.71 -3.06
CA GLY A 56 12.73 -0.75 -4.52
C GLY A 56 11.32 -1.13 -4.94
N LYS A 57 10.64 -2.00 -4.20
CA LYS A 57 9.25 -2.38 -4.49
C LYS A 57 8.29 -1.21 -4.31
N ALA A 58 8.47 -0.42 -3.26
CA ALA A 58 7.66 0.77 -3.04
C ALA A 58 7.89 1.81 -4.12
N GLU A 59 9.14 2.05 -4.48
CA GLU A 59 9.49 2.97 -5.57
C GLU A 59 8.87 2.55 -6.90
N ARG A 60 8.92 1.27 -7.23
CA ARG A 60 8.32 0.74 -8.45
C ARG A 60 6.81 0.91 -8.44
N TRP A 61 6.17 0.67 -7.32
CA TRP A 61 4.73 0.87 -7.19
C TRP A 61 4.35 2.34 -7.39
N ILE A 62 5.13 3.27 -6.82
CA ILE A 62 4.92 4.71 -6.99
C ILE A 62 5.03 5.09 -8.45
N GLN A 63 6.03 4.59 -9.19
CA GLN A 63 6.15 4.84 -10.62
C GLN A 63 4.93 4.35 -11.40
N THR A 64 4.41 3.19 -11.06
CA THR A 64 3.20 2.65 -11.66
C THR A 64 1.99 3.54 -11.38
N ALA A 65 1.84 4.01 -10.14
CA ALA A 65 0.75 4.91 -9.75
C ALA A 65 0.83 6.24 -10.50
N LEU A 66 2.03 6.78 -10.68
CA LEU A 66 2.21 8.02 -11.45
C LEU A 66 1.75 7.85 -12.88
N ARG A 67 2.09 6.75 -13.54
CA ARG A 67 1.71 6.49 -14.92
C ARG A 67 0.24 6.16 -15.09
N GLU A 68 -0.29 5.30 -14.24
CA GLU A 68 -1.64 4.72 -14.42
C GLU A 68 -2.73 5.54 -13.75
N TRP A 69 -2.38 6.41 -12.82
CA TRP A 69 -3.34 7.25 -12.11
C TRP A 69 -3.03 8.72 -12.22
N ALA A 70 -1.94 9.20 -11.58
CA ALA A 70 -1.72 10.63 -11.38
C ALA A 70 -1.58 11.42 -12.69
N TYR A 71 -0.91 10.84 -13.68
CA TYR A 71 -0.64 11.47 -14.97
C TYR A 71 -1.25 10.72 -16.15
N ALA A 72 -2.17 9.78 -15.88
CA ALA A 72 -2.80 8.98 -16.94
C ALA A 72 -3.71 9.80 -17.85
N CYS A 73 -4.32 10.85 -17.30
CA CYS A 73 -5.18 11.77 -18.06
C CYS A 73 -5.13 13.15 -17.41
N SER A 74 -5.71 14.14 -18.10
CA SER A 74 -5.86 15.47 -17.54
C SER A 74 -7.02 15.51 -16.57
N TYR A 75 -6.72 15.90 -15.33
CA TYR A 75 -7.74 16.16 -14.31
C TYR A 75 -7.99 17.67 -14.23
N ASP A 76 -9.22 18.06 -13.96
CA ASP A 76 -9.56 19.48 -13.85
C ASP A 76 -8.87 20.14 -12.65
N ASN A 77 -8.68 19.40 -11.57
CA ASN A 77 -8.01 19.89 -10.38
C ASN A 77 -7.49 18.71 -9.52
N SER A 78 -6.76 19.05 -8.45
CA SER A 78 -6.19 18.06 -7.54
C SER A 78 -7.25 17.26 -6.79
N ALA A 79 -8.40 17.86 -6.49
CA ALA A 79 -9.49 17.16 -5.82
C ALA A 79 -10.06 16.05 -6.70
N GLN A 80 -10.25 16.31 -8.00
CA GLN A 80 -10.71 15.30 -8.95
C GLN A 80 -9.72 14.15 -9.06
N ARG A 81 -8.42 14.45 -9.13
CA ARG A 81 -7.37 13.43 -9.14
C ARG A 81 -7.42 12.57 -7.89
N ALA A 82 -7.59 13.19 -6.71
CA ALA A 82 -7.67 12.49 -5.44
C ALA A 82 -8.91 11.60 -5.35
N GLU A 83 -10.04 12.02 -5.91
CA GLU A 83 -11.27 11.22 -5.94
C GLU A 83 -11.10 9.94 -6.76
N TYR A 84 -10.28 9.98 -7.81
CA TYR A 84 -10.05 8.82 -8.66
C TYR A 84 -9.07 7.82 -8.05
N LEU A 85 -8.27 8.22 -7.07
CA LEU A 85 -7.28 7.35 -6.44
C LEU A 85 -7.87 6.08 -5.83
N PRO A 86 -8.96 6.13 -5.03
CA PRO A 86 -9.55 4.91 -4.48
C PRO A 86 -10.03 3.94 -5.56
N VAL A 87 -10.57 4.47 -6.68
CA VAL A 87 -11.00 3.65 -7.82
C VAL A 87 -9.81 2.92 -8.43
N TRP A 88 -8.70 3.64 -8.67
CA TRP A 88 -7.49 3.05 -9.23
C TRP A 88 -6.87 2.02 -8.28
N ILE A 89 -6.81 2.30 -6.98
CA ILE A 89 -6.29 1.37 -5.98
C ILE A 89 -7.11 0.08 -5.95
N HIS A 90 -8.44 0.18 -6.02
CA HIS A 90 -9.30 -1.00 -6.10
C HIS A 90 -9.01 -1.83 -7.35
N GLN A 91 -8.89 -1.19 -8.50
CA GLN A 91 -8.52 -1.84 -9.75
C GLN A 91 -7.17 -2.55 -9.64
N TYR A 92 -6.19 -1.88 -9.08
CA TYR A 92 -4.85 -2.44 -8.90
C TYR A 92 -4.89 -3.70 -8.01
N ASN A 93 -5.53 -3.61 -6.85
CA ASN A 93 -5.51 -4.69 -5.87
C ASN A 93 -6.40 -5.87 -6.24
N TRP A 94 -7.53 -5.63 -6.88
CA TRP A 94 -8.55 -6.66 -7.11
C TRP A 94 -8.58 -7.18 -8.55
N HIS A 95 -8.12 -6.40 -9.52
CA HIS A 95 -8.31 -6.74 -10.93
C HIS A 95 -7.02 -6.76 -11.76
N ARG A 96 -5.99 -6.00 -11.38
CA ARG A 96 -4.78 -5.89 -12.19
C ARG A 96 -3.96 -7.18 -12.13
N PRO A 97 -3.74 -7.87 -13.28
CA PRO A 97 -2.94 -9.10 -13.28
C PRO A 97 -1.45 -8.79 -13.08
N HIS A 98 -0.77 -9.68 -12.37
CA HIS A 98 0.68 -9.58 -12.13
C HIS A 98 1.37 -10.88 -12.50
N SER A 99 2.32 -10.80 -13.44
CA SER A 99 3.02 -11.98 -13.95
C SER A 99 3.75 -12.76 -12.85
N ALA A 100 4.30 -12.05 -11.86
CA ALA A 100 5.04 -12.68 -10.76
C ALA A 100 4.19 -13.61 -9.89
N ILE A 101 2.86 -13.49 -9.93
CA ILE A 101 1.94 -14.30 -9.14
C ILE A 101 0.91 -14.99 -10.04
N GLY A 102 1.34 -15.43 -11.22
CA GLY A 102 0.49 -16.21 -12.14
C GLY A 102 -0.61 -15.39 -12.79
N TYR A 103 -0.39 -14.10 -13.05
CA TYR A 103 -1.34 -13.16 -13.64
C TYR A 103 -2.60 -12.95 -12.79
N LEU A 104 -2.51 -13.24 -11.49
CA LEU A 104 -3.57 -12.95 -10.54
C LEU A 104 -3.39 -11.54 -9.95
N PRO A 105 -4.47 -10.92 -9.45
CA PRO A 105 -4.35 -9.63 -8.81
C PRO A 105 -3.71 -9.74 -7.42
N PRO A 106 -3.14 -8.65 -6.86
CA PRO A 106 -2.47 -8.67 -5.56
C PRO A 106 -3.32 -9.23 -4.42
N ILE A 107 -4.63 -8.97 -4.41
CA ILE A 107 -5.51 -9.44 -3.34
C ILE A 107 -5.54 -10.97 -3.24
N SER A 108 -5.23 -11.68 -4.32
CA SER A 108 -5.20 -13.15 -4.33
C SER A 108 -4.14 -13.74 -3.40
N ARG A 109 -3.16 -12.92 -2.96
CA ARG A 109 -2.14 -13.34 -2.01
C ARG A 109 -2.66 -13.43 -0.57
N LEU A 110 -3.86 -12.94 -0.31
CA LEU A 110 -4.52 -13.07 0.98
C LEU A 110 -5.39 -14.32 0.96
N PRO A 111 -5.08 -15.38 1.75
CA PRO A 111 -5.79 -16.65 1.64
C PRO A 111 -7.29 -16.56 1.82
N VAL A 112 -7.74 -15.68 2.72
CA VAL A 112 -9.16 -15.52 3.03
C VAL A 112 -9.95 -14.82 1.93
N MET A 113 -9.25 -14.20 0.96
CA MET A 113 -9.88 -13.41 -0.11
C MET A 113 -10.04 -14.19 -1.42
N ASN A 114 -9.48 -15.39 -1.54
CA ASN A 114 -9.53 -16.14 -2.78
C ASN A 114 -10.96 -16.46 -3.23
N ASN A 115 -11.85 -16.77 -2.27
CA ASN A 115 -13.24 -17.04 -2.58
C ASN A 115 -14.01 -15.77 -2.99
N LEU A 116 -13.64 -14.63 -2.39
CA LEU A 116 -14.27 -13.35 -2.72
C LEU A 116 -13.78 -12.81 -4.05
N LEU A 117 -12.57 -13.16 -4.46
CA LEU A 117 -12.00 -12.72 -5.74
C LEU A 117 -12.89 -13.14 -6.92
N ALA A 118 -13.45 -14.32 -6.87
CA ALA A 118 -14.34 -14.82 -7.93
C ALA A 118 -15.59 -13.94 -8.10
N LEU A 119 -16.01 -13.25 -7.05
CA LEU A 119 -17.17 -12.33 -7.09
C LEU A 119 -16.84 -10.99 -7.73
N HIS A 120 -15.54 -10.65 -7.85
CA HIS A 120 -15.06 -9.38 -8.41
C HIS A 120 -14.59 -9.51 -9.85
N ILE A 121 -14.53 -10.71 -10.38
CA ILE A 121 -14.20 -10.97 -11.76
C ILE A 121 -15.47 -10.89 -12.60
#